data_1022ddcbdc26cb395f34ca24a6f49d9c
#
_entry.id   1022ddcbdc26cb395f34ca24a6f49d9c
#
_cell.length_a   1.000
_cell.length_b   1.000
_cell.length_c   1.000
_cell.angle_alpha   90.00
_cell.angle_beta   90.00
_cell.angle_gamma   90.00
#
_symmetry.space_group_name_H-M   'P 1'
#
loop_
_entity.id
_entity.type
_entity.pdbx_description
1 polymer ?
#
loop_
_entity_poly.entity_id
_entity_poly.type
_entity_poly.pdbx_seq_one_letter_code
_entity_poly.pdbx_strand_id
1 'polypeptide(L)' 'MTPASRTPDPPGARVDVNDEKDRQHWCKEFECTETRLKSAVKIVGPLVADVRRYFKK' A
#
# COMPACT_ATOMS: atom_id res chain seq x y z
N MET A 1 -20.61 5.68 6.36
CA MET A 1 -20.31 5.45 5.87
C MET A 1 -19.56 5.07 5.58
N THR A 2 -19.42 4.87 5.37
CA THR A 2 -18.87 4.59 4.89
C THR A 2 -18.11 4.41 4.48
N PRO A 3 -18.07 4.08 4.65
CA PRO A 3 -17.07 3.99 4.25
C PRO A 3 -16.59 3.71 3.35
N ALA A 4 -17.18 3.30 3.26
CA ALA A 4 -16.73 3.10 2.26
C ALA A 4 -16.33 4.04 1.41
N SER A 5 -16.14 4.87 1.73
CA SER A 5 -15.57 5.85 0.96
C SER A 5 -14.34 5.44 0.28
N ARG A 6 -13.95 4.26 0.52
CA ARG A 6 -12.79 3.80 -0.14
C ARG A 6 -13.08 3.50 -1.58
N THR A 7 -12.36 4.13 -2.47
CA THR A 7 -12.47 3.82 -3.87
C THR A 7 -11.46 2.76 -4.24
N PRO A 8 -11.77 1.92 -5.21
CA PRO A 8 -10.77 0.95 -5.68
C PRO A 8 -9.56 1.68 -6.24
N ASP A 9 -8.40 1.09 -6.03
CA ASP A 9 -7.19 1.69 -6.57
C ASP A 9 -7.23 1.62 -8.09
N PRO A 10 -6.86 2.69 -8.78
CA PRO A 10 -6.80 2.62 -10.23
C PRO A 10 -5.70 1.68 -10.67
N PRO A 11 -5.82 1.09 -11.87
CA PRO A 11 -4.75 0.27 -12.40
C PRO A 11 -3.47 1.09 -12.47
N GLY A 12 -2.38 0.54 -12.00
CA GLY A 12 -1.11 1.24 -12.01
C GLY A 12 -0.86 2.12 -10.82
N ALA A 13 -1.78 2.14 -9.84
CA ALA A 13 -1.55 2.88 -8.62
C ALA A 13 -0.28 2.36 -7.93
N ARG A 14 0.48 3.26 -7.36
CA ARG A 14 1.76 2.92 -6.75
C ARG A 14 1.83 3.40 -5.33
N VAL A 15 2.62 2.68 -4.54
CA VAL A 15 2.92 3.08 -3.17
C VAL A 15 4.17 3.94 -3.20
N ASP A 16 4.08 5.14 -2.67
CA ASP A 16 5.23 6.04 -2.62
C ASP A 16 5.81 6.03 -1.22
N VAL A 17 6.82 5.21 -1.01
CA VAL A 17 7.43 5.10 0.30
C VAL A 17 8.28 6.32 0.65
N ASN A 18 8.53 7.19 -0.31
CA ASN A 18 9.27 8.43 -0.06
C ASN A 18 8.35 9.55 0.39
N ASP A 19 7.05 9.39 0.22
CA ASP A 19 6.07 10.37 0.66
C ASP A 19 5.52 9.90 2.01
N GLU A 20 5.76 10.69 3.04
CA GLU A 20 5.38 10.30 4.37
C GLU A 20 3.88 10.04 4.49
N LYS A 21 3.07 10.91 3.91
CA LYS A 21 1.62 10.77 4.01
C LYS A 21 1.15 9.51 3.29
N ASP A 22 1.70 9.26 2.12
CA ASP A 22 1.35 8.09 1.34
C ASP A 22 1.79 6.83 2.07
N ARG A 23 3.00 6.87 2.61
CA ARG A 23 3.54 5.74 3.36
C ARG A 23 2.66 5.42 4.56
N GLN A 24 2.26 6.44 5.32
CA GLN A 24 1.40 6.23 6.46
C GLN A 24 0.04 5.68 6.05
N HIS A 25 -0.49 6.20 4.95
CA HIS A 25 -1.77 5.74 4.43
C HIS A 25 -1.71 4.24 4.11
N TRP A 26 -0.68 3.83 3.40
CA TRP A 26 -0.59 2.43 3.01
C TRP A 26 -0.25 1.52 4.16
N CYS A 27 0.53 2.00 5.13
CA CYS A 27 0.79 1.21 6.32
C CYS A 27 -0.51 0.90 7.05
N LYS A 28 -1.38 1.89 7.14
CA LYS A 28 -2.66 1.71 7.77
C LYS A 28 -3.56 0.80 6.94
N GLU A 29 -3.51 0.99 5.63
CA GLU A 29 -4.35 0.22 4.73
C GLU A 29 -3.99 -1.26 4.75
N PHE A 30 -2.71 -1.56 4.80
CA PHE A 30 -2.23 -2.94 4.79
C PHE A 30 -1.97 -3.48 6.20
N GLU A 31 -2.19 -2.66 7.21
CA GLU A 31 -1.96 -3.04 8.61
C GLU A 31 -0.54 -3.55 8.80
N CYS A 32 0.42 -2.77 8.33
CA CYS A 32 1.81 -3.15 8.44
C CYS A 32 2.64 -1.96 8.90
N THR A 33 3.88 -2.23 9.25
CA THR A 33 4.80 -1.17 9.64
C THR A 33 5.44 -0.57 8.39
N GLU A 34 6.06 0.59 8.57
CA GLU A 34 6.75 1.24 7.47
C GLU A 34 7.88 0.37 6.94
N THR A 35 8.58 -0.30 7.84
CA THR A 35 9.66 -1.19 7.43
C THR A 35 9.14 -2.31 6.56
N ARG A 36 8.03 -2.89 6.94
CA ARG A 36 7.42 -3.95 6.16
C ARG A 36 6.94 -3.45 4.81
N LEU A 37 6.34 -2.27 4.79
CA LEU A 37 5.87 -1.69 3.54
C LEU A 37 7.03 -1.47 2.58
N LYS A 38 8.12 -0.90 3.08
CA LYS A 38 9.29 -0.67 2.25
C LYS A 38 9.85 -1.99 1.71
N SER A 39 9.90 -3.01 2.55
CA SER A 39 10.39 -4.30 2.12
C SER A 39 9.52 -4.89 1.04
N ALA A 40 8.21 -4.80 1.19
CA ALA A 40 7.29 -5.32 0.20
C ALA A 40 7.48 -4.63 -1.14
N VAL A 41 7.58 -3.29 -1.11
CA VAL A 41 7.78 -2.52 -2.33
C VAL A 41 9.10 -2.89 -2.99
N LYS A 42 10.11 -3.17 -2.18
CA LYS A 42 11.41 -3.55 -2.72
C LYS A 42 11.38 -4.94 -3.36
N ILE A 43 10.58 -5.82 -2.80
CA ILE A 43 10.51 -7.21 -3.28
C ILE A 43 9.60 -7.34 -4.49
N VAL A 44 8.40 -6.80 -4.42
CA VAL A 44 7.40 -6.99 -5.47
C VAL A 44 7.20 -5.75 -6.34
N GLY A 45 7.79 -4.63 -5.96
CA GLY A 45 7.65 -3.40 -6.72
C GLY A 45 6.63 -2.46 -6.10
N PRO A 46 6.54 -1.25 -6.64
CA PRO A 46 5.70 -0.21 -6.03
C PRO A 46 4.21 -0.32 -6.37
N LEU A 47 3.81 -1.23 -7.23
CA LEU A 47 2.42 -1.34 -7.62
C LEU A 47 1.57 -1.80 -6.45
N VAL A 48 0.49 -1.07 -6.19
CA VAL A 48 -0.40 -1.37 -5.07
C VAL A 48 -0.94 -2.79 -5.19
N ALA A 49 -1.29 -3.21 -6.39
CA ALA A 49 -1.83 -4.55 -6.60
C ALA A 49 -0.84 -5.62 -6.15
N ASP A 50 0.43 -5.41 -6.48
CA ASP A 50 1.47 -6.38 -6.10
C ASP A 50 1.72 -6.37 -4.61
N VAL A 51 1.76 -5.17 -4.01
CA VAL A 51 1.99 -5.05 -2.58
C VAL A 51 0.83 -5.67 -1.81
N ARG A 52 -0.39 -5.43 -2.28
CA ARG A 52 -1.57 -5.99 -1.65
C ARG A 52 -1.52 -7.52 -1.67
N ARG A 53 -1.09 -8.08 -2.79
CA ARG A 53 -0.95 -9.52 -2.92
C ARG A 53 0.13 -10.04 -1.99
N TYR A 54 1.20 -9.27 -1.82
CA TYR A 54 2.30 -9.66 -0.94
C TYR A 54 1.83 -9.82 0.50
N PHE A 55 0.98 -8.93 0.97
CA PHE A 55 0.50 -8.97 2.34
C PHE A 55 -0.69 -9.89 2.52
N LYS A 56 -1.36 -10.22 1.44
CA LYS A 56 -2.52 -11.08 1.51
C LYS A 56 -2.07 -12.53 1.61
N LYS A 57 -2.73 -13.25 2.47
CA LYS A 57 -2.37 -14.67 2.66
C LYS A 57 -3.41 -15.58 2.09
#